data_89d4f68a30e558543c2699bdcdb0ee72
#
_entry.id   89d4f68a30e558543c2699bdcdb0ee72
#
_cell.length_a   1.000
_cell.length_b   1.000
_cell.length_c   1.000
_cell.angle_alpha   90.00
_cell.angle_beta   90.00
_cell.angle_gamma   90.00
#
_symmetry.space_group_name_H-M   'P 1'
#
loop_
_entity.id
_entity.type
_entity.pdbx_description
1 polymer ?
#
loop_
_entity_poly.entity_id
_entity_poly.type
_entity_poly.pdbx_seq_one_letter_code
_entity_poly.pdbx_strand_id
1 'polypeptide(L)'
;MTEKIRAKPLEGLLAALDLTDTGARTNEDIFTGPSQWMPQGRVFGGQVLAQSITAAMRTVDENRIVHSMHGYFLRPGNIDKPITFAVDRIHDGRSFATRRTQAYQDGTPILSLIASFQTEDDGLDHQIDMPAGIPQPEEIPSTAERLEGIDHPVARFWATERPFDMRHVDSPIYLAVEGQPVGHQAVWMKALGTLPDDPNLHRAALAYASDYTILEPIYRRHGIAWVTPGLKTASLDHAMWWHRFGRVDEWMLYVQESPSGHGGRGLSLGRIYSRDGVLLASVAQEGMVRVPPSEHVS
;
A
#
# COMPACT_ATOMS: atom_id res chain seq x y z
N MET A 1 0.46 -26.61 -20.47
CA MET A 1 0.21 -25.46 -19.56
C MET A 1 0.32 -24.21 -20.40
N THR A 2 -0.81 -23.60 -20.74
CA THR A 2 -0.86 -22.36 -21.52
C THR A 2 -0.30 -21.24 -20.62
N GLU A 3 0.82 -20.66 -21.03
CA GLU A 3 1.38 -19.44 -20.43
C GLU A 3 0.31 -18.36 -20.57
N LYS A 4 -0.39 -18.04 -19.47
CA LYS A 4 -1.27 -16.88 -19.43
C LYS A 4 -0.38 -15.66 -19.69
N ILE A 5 -0.59 -14.98 -20.83
CA ILE A 5 0.05 -13.69 -21.09
C ILE A 5 -0.33 -12.79 -19.90
N ARG A 6 0.64 -12.50 -19.04
CA ARG A 6 0.42 -11.60 -17.92
C ARG A 6 0.34 -10.17 -18.48
N ALA A 7 -0.67 -9.43 -18.05
CA ALA A 7 -0.76 -8.00 -18.33
C ALA A 7 0.50 -7.29 -17.80
N LYS A 8 0.92 -6.21 -18.47
CA LYS A 8 2.00 -5.37 -17.92
C LYS A 8 1.64 -4.94 -16.50
N PRO A 9 2.61 -4.75 -15.58
CA PRO A 9 2.33 -4.47 -14.17
C PRO A 9 1.36 -3.30 -13.95
N LEU A 10 1.54 -2.18 -14.67
CA LEU A 10 0.62 -1.03 -14.59
C LEU A 10 -0.79 -1.37 -15.11
N GLU A 11 -0.90 -2.08 -16.24
CA GLU A 11 -2.21 -2.52 -16.77
C GLU A 11 -2.92 -3.43 -15.76
N GLY A 12 -2.17 -4.28 -15.05
CA GLY A 12 -2.68 -5.12 -13.97
C GLY A 12 -3.21 -4.30 -12.78
N LEU A 13 -2.52 -3.23 -12.39
CA LEU A 13 -3.00 -2.31 -11.36
C LEU A 13 -4.29 -1.61 -11.80
N LEU A 14 -4.31 -1.04 -13.00
CA LEU A 14 -5.49 -0.32 -13.52
C LEU A 14 -6.70 -1.26 -13.62
N ALA A 15 -6.52 -2.48 -14.13
CA ALA A 15 -7.59 -3.48 -14.18
C ALA A 15 -8.07 -3.92 -12.79
N ALA A 16 -7.19 -3.98 -11.79
CA ALA A 16 -7.59 -4.29 -10.42
C ALA A 16 -8.44 -3.16 -9.80
N LEU A 17 -8.18 -1.90 -10.15
CA LEU A 17 -8.92 -0.74 -9.65
C LEU A 17 -10.21 -0.46 -10.44
N ASP A 18 -10.40 -1.06 -11.61
CA ASP A 18 -11.63 -0.96 -12.37
C ASP A 18 -12.68 -1.95 -11.87
N LEU A 19 -13.34 -1.57 -10.76
CA LEU A 19 -14.36 -2.41 -10.13
C LEU A 19 -15.64 -2.44 -10.96
N THR A 20 -16.32 -3.59 -10.95
CA THR A 20 -17.66 -3.76 -11.53
C THR A 20 -18.72 -3.39 -10.49
N ASP A 21 -19.57 -2.42 -10.79
CA ASP A 21 -20.82 -2.18 -10.06
C ASP A 21 -21.80 -3.32 -10.39
N THR A 22 -22.22 -4.07 -9.39
CA THR A 22 -23.13 -5.21 -9.58
C THR A 22 -24.59 -4.77 -9.79
N GLY A 23 -24.90 -3.49 -9.56
CA GLY A 23 -26.26 -2.98 -9.56
C GLY A 23 -27.13 -3.47 -8.39
N ALA A 24 -26.60 -4.35 -7.55
CA ALA A 24 -27.31 -4.80 -6.36
C ALA A 24 -27.40 -3.64 -5.35
N ARG A 25 -28.61 -3.35 -4.91
CA ARG A 25 -28.90 -2.31 -3.91
C ARG A 25 -29.72 -2.94 -2.81
N THR A 26 -29.09 -3.01 -1.64
CA THR A 26 -29.78 -3.30 -0.38
C THR A 26 -29.67 -2.03 0.49
N ASN A 27 -29.08 -2.13 1.66
CA ASN A 27 -28.62 -0.97 2.44
C ASN A 27 -27.19 -0.57 2.08
N GLU A 28 -26.54 -1.31 1.17
CA GLU A 28 -25.15 -1.14 0.76
C GLU A 28 -25.04 -1.11 -0.78
N ASP A 29 -24.05 -0.40 -1.29
CA ASP A 29 -23.65 -0.45 -2.69
C ASP A 29 -22.63 -1.59 -2.86
N ILE A 30 -22.82 -2.46 -3.86
CA ILE A 30 -22.02 -3.68 -4.03
C ILE A 30 -21.18 -3.60 -5.31
N PHE A 31 -19.89 -3.73 -5.15
CA PHE A 31 -18.90 -3.80 -6.23
C PHE A 31 -18.15 -5.13 -6.20
N THR A 32 -17.56 -5.52 -7.32
CA THR A 32 -16.64 -6.66 -7.40
C THR A 32 -15.39 -6.27 -8.16
N GLY A 33 -14.27 -6.88 -7.75
CA GLY A 33 -12.98 -6.70 -8.42
C GLY A 33 -12.16 -7.99 -8.45
N PRO A 34 -11.23 -8.12 -9.42
CA PRO A 34 -10.35 -9.27 -9.51
C PRO A 34 -9.30 -9.26 -8.40
N SER A 35 -8.73 -10.41 -8.10
CA SER A 35 -7.51 -10.53 -7.31
C SER A 35 -6.30 -10.65 -8.25
N GLN A 36 -5.23 -9.94 -7.93
CA GLN A 36 -3.96 -10.05 -8.63
C GLN A 36 -3.19 -11.28 -8.16
N TRP A 37 -2.42 -11.87 -9.07
CA TRP A 37 -1.54 -12.96 -8.72
C TRP A 37 -0.38 -12.48 -7.83
N MET A 38 -0.10 -13.24 -6.79
CA MET A 38 1.01 -13.02 -5.86
C MET A 38 1.75 -14.33 -5.59
N PRO A 39 3.09 -14.34 -5.52
CA PRO A 39 3.87 -15.58 -5.36
C PRO A 39 3.58 -16.33 -4.06
N GLN A 40 3.08 -15.64 -3.04
CA GLN A 40 2.72 -16.22 -1.74
C GLN A 40 1.30 -16.83 -1.71
N GLY A 41 0.53 -16.75 -2.81
CA GLY A 41 -0.85 -17.25 -2.90
C GLY A 41 -1.88 -16.46 -2.09
N ARG A 42 -1.51 -15.27 -1.59
CA ARG A 42 -2.38 -14.39 -0.81
C ARG A 42 -2.51 -13.04 -1.49
N VAL A 43 -3.71 -12.47 -1.46
CA VAL A 43 -3.96 -11.14 -2.00
C VAL A 43 -3.08 -10.12 -1.28
N PHE A 44 -2.48 -9.20 -2.04
CA PHE A 44 -1.69 -8.09 -1.50
C PHE A 44 -2.59 -7.12 -0.72
N GLY A 45 -2.16 -6.72 0.49
CA GLY A 45 -2.96 -5.82 1.34
C GLY A 45 -3.24 -4.48 0.67
N GLY A 46 -2.24 -3.88 0.04
CA GLY A 46 -2.38 -2.63 -0.71
C GLY A 46 -3.42 -2.72 -1.83
N GLN A 47 -3.57 -3.89 -2.48
CA GLN A 47 -4.63 -4.10 -3.46
C GLN A 47 -6.02 -4.00 -2.81
N VAL A 48 -6.22 -4.69 -1.69
CA VAL A 48 -7.54 -4.69 -1.02
C VAL A 48 -7.87 -3.30 -0.49
N LEU A 49 -6.89 -2.55 0.05
CA LEU A 49 -7.05 -1.16 0.47
C LEU A 49 -7.48 -0.27 -0.70
N ALA A 50 -6.73 -0.33 -1.82
CA ALA A 50 -6.98 0.49 -2.99
C ALA A 50 -8.34 0.19 -3.64
N GLN A 51 -8.73 -1.06 -3.75
CA GLN A 51 -10.06 -1.46 -4.23
C GLN A 51 -11.18 -1.02 -3.27
N SER A 52 -10.98 -1.14 -1.97
CA SER A 52 -11.96 -0.72 -0.96
C SER A 52 -12.19 0.79 -0.98
N ILE A 53 -11.13 1.59 -1.12
CA ILE A 53 -11.28 3.04 -1.22
C ILE A 53 -11.87 3.46 -2.57
N THR A 54 -11.55 2.76 -3.67
CA THR A 54 -12.18 2.96 -4.98
C THR A 54 -13.68 2.72 -4.92
N ALA A 55 -14.12 1.63 -4.27
CA ALA A 55 -15.54 1.34 -4.07
C ALA A 55 -16.22 2.47 -3.27
N ALA A 56 -15.60 2.93 -2.18
CA ALA A 56 -16.12 4.02 -1.37
C ALA A 56 -16.22 5.33 -2.16
N MET A 57 -15.20 5.71 -2.94
CA MET A 57 -15.18 6.91 -3.78
C MET A 57 -16.30 6.93 -4.82
N ARG A 58 -16.72 5.78 -5.33
CA ARG A 58 -17.83 5.66 -6.30
C ARG A 58 -19.22 5.88 -5.70
N THR A 59 -19.32 6.04 -4.38
CA THR A 59 -20.60 6.24 -3.67
C THR A 59 -20.78 7.64 -3.08
N VAL A 60 -19.86 8.54 -3.31
CA VAL A 60 -19.92 9.95 -2.92
C VAL A 60 -20.07 10.84 -4.14
N ASP A 61 -20.49 12.09 -3.93
CA ASP A 61 -20.57 13.09 -4.98
C ASP A 61 -19.16 13.42 -5.52
N GLU A 62 -19.05 13.79 -6.79
CA GLU A 62 -17.78 14.05 -7.49
C GLU A 62 -16.93 15.16 -6.84
N ASN A 63 -17.54 16.11 -6.15
CA ASN A 63 -16.86 17.18 -5.44
C ASN A 63 -16.34 16.76 -4.05
N ARG A 64 -16.51 15.50 -3.66
CA ARG A 64 -16.05 14.97 -2.37
C ARG A 64 -14.76 14.20 -2.55
N ILE A 65 -13.73 14.68 -1.90
CA ILE A 65 -12.37 14.16 -1.98
C ILE A 65 -12.09 13.33 -0.74
N VAL A 66 -11.57 12.11 -0.91
CA VAL A 66 -11.09 11.31 0.22
C VAL A 66 -9.90 12.01 0.88
N HIS A 67 -9.97 12.16 2.21
CA HIS A 67 -8.88 12.73 2.99
C HIS A 67 -8.32 11.77 4.04
N SER A 68 -9.07 10.73 4.44
CA SER A 68 -8.54 9.70 5.36
C SER A 68 -9.24 8.36 5.20
N MET A 69 -8.51 7.29 5.54
CA MET A 69 -9.05 5.95 5.72
C MET A 69 -8.36 5.23 6.87
N HIS A 70 -9.11 4.32 7.53
CA HIS A 70 -8.64 3.43 8.58
C HIS A 70 -9.22 2.05 8.36
N GLY A 71 -8.39 1.01 8.28
CA GLY A 71 -8.85 -0.35 8.00
C GLY A 71 -8.11 -1.40 8.80
N TYR A 72 -8.81 -2.50 9.11
CA TYR A 72 -8.24 -3.71 9.71
C TYR A 72 -8.27 -4.86 8.73
N PHE A 73 -7.13 -5.50 8.55
CA PHE A 73 -7.03 -6.78 7.86
C PHE A 73 -7.50 -7.89 8.79
N LEU A 74 -8.53 -8.61 8.36
CA LEU A 74 -9.20 -9.61 9.19
C LEU A 74 -8.73 -11.03 8.87
N ARG A 75 -8.47 -11.30 7.59
CA ARG A 75 -8.08 -12.63 7.08
C ARG A 75 -7.25 -12.49 5.81
N PRO A 76 -6.36 -13.45 5.51
CA PRO A 76 -5.67 -13.49 4.23
C PRO A 76 -6.67 -13.74 3.10
N GLY A 77 -6.61 -12.93 2.04
CA GLY A 77 -7.37 -13.15 0.82
C GLY A 77 -6.72 -14.22 -0.08
N ASN A 78 -7.53 -14.95 -0.84
CA ASN A 78 -7.11 -15.94 -1.84
C ASN A 78 -7.02 -15.29 -3.22
N ILE A 79 -5.89 -15.43 -3.90
CA ILE A 79 -5.65 -14.85 -5.24
C ILE A 79 -6.51 -15.48 -6.35
N ASP A 80 -7.07 -16.66 -6.15
CA ASP A 80 -7.89 -17.36 -7.14
C ASP A 80 -9.37 -16.95 -7.09
N LYS A 81 -9.75 -16.06 -6.18
CA LYS A 81 -11.12 -15.62 -5.96
C LYS A 81 -11.27 -14.13 -6.17
N PRO A 82 -12.38 -13.67 -6.77
CA PRO A 82 -12.70 -12.24 -6.80
C PRO A 82 -13.01 -11.72 -5.40
N ILE A 83 -12.96 -10.41 -5.25
CA ILE A 83 -13.30 -9.72 -3.99
C ILE A 83 -14.61 -8.95 -4.22
N THR A 84 -15.53 -9.09 -3.29
CA THR A 84 -16.77 -8.32 -3.23
C THR A 84 -16.62 -7.21 -2.19
N PHE A 85 -16.96 -5.98 -2.56
CA PHE A 85 -16.91 -4.81 -1.70
C PHE A 85 -18.33 -4.33 -1.43
N ALA A 86 -18.75 -4.35 -0.17
CA ALA A 86 -20.01 -3.79 0.28
C ALA A 86 -19.73 -2.43 0.94
N VAL A 87 -20.32 -1.37 0.40
CA VAL A 87 -20.13 0.00 0.85
C VAL A 87 -21.39 0.50 1.56
N ASP A 88 -21.26 0.78 2.84
CA ASP A 88 -22.29 1.37 3.68
C ASP A 88 -22.13 2.89 3.74
N ARG A 89 -23.20 3.64 3.43
CA ARG A 89 -23.24 5.10 3.49
C ARG A 89 -23.55 5.55 4.92
N ILE A 90 -22.51 5.59 5.79
CA ILE A 90 -22.70 5.88 7.22
C ILE A 90 -23.17 7.31 7.45
N HIS A 91 -22.63 8.28 6.72
CA HIS A 91 -22.93 9.69 6.89
C HIS A 91 -22.77 10.46 5.59
N ASP A 92 -23.75 11.34 5.32
CA ASP A 92 -23.72 12.37 4.28
C ASP A 92 -24.11 13.72 4.89
N GLY A 93 -23.10 14.47 5.32
CA GLY A 93 -23.24 15.83 5.83
C GLY A 93 -23.00 16.88 4.75
N ARG A 94 -23.08 18.16 5.12
CA ARG A 94 -22.88 19.29 4.21
C ARG A 94 -21.45 19.32 3.64
N SER A 95 -20.44 19.18 4.47
CA SER A 95 -19.03 19.27 4.08
C SER A 95 -18.32 17.91 4.11
N PHE A 96 -18.76 16.98 4.97
CA PHE A 96 -18.13 15.68 5.17
C PHE A 96 -19.08 14.54 4.84
N ALA A 97 -18.53 13.45 4.30
CA ALA A 97 -19.21 12.17 4.15
C ALA A 97 -18.34 11.04 4.71
N THR A 98 -18.98 9.97 5.17
CA THR A 98 -18.28 8.79 5.70
C THR A 98 -18.84 7.54 5.05
N ARG A 99 -17.94 6.65 4.63
CA ARG A 99 -18.24 5.35 4.05
C ARG A 99 -17.54 4.24 4.83
N ARG A 100 -18.25 3.15 5.06
CA ARG A 100 -17.62 1.91 5.50
C ARG A 100 -17.61 0.94 4.34
N THR A 101 -16.45 0.39 4.01
CA THR A 101 -16.30 -0.68 3.03
C THR A 101 -15.90 -1.95 3.72
N GLN A 102 -16.60 -3.03 3.46
CA GLN A 102 -16.19 -4.38 3.84
C GLN A 102 -15.84 -5.17 2.58
N ALA A 103 -14.64 -5.74 2.56
CA ALA A 103 -14.18 -6.60 1.48
C ALA A 103 -14.39 -8.07 1.88
N TYR A 104 -15.02 -8.84 0.99
CA TYR A 104 -15.39 -10.24 1.22
C TYR A 104 -14.84 -11.15 0.14
N GLN A 105 -14.52 -12.38 0.54
CA GLN A 105 -14.40 -13.54 -0.36
C GLN A 105 -15.26 -14.67 0.18
N ASP A 106 -16.12 -15.27 -0.66
CA ASP A 106 -17.07 -16.33 -0.29
C ASP A 106 -17.90 -15.99 0.97
N GLY A 107 -18.38 -14.75 1.07
CA GLY A 107 -19.16 -14.28 2.23
C GLY A 107 -18.35 -14.06 3.52
N THR A 108 -17.03 -14.28 3.48
CA THR A 108 -16.15 -14.09 4.64
C THR A 108 -15.40 -12.75 4.53
N PRO A 109 -15.49 -11.84 5.53
CA PRO A 109 -14.79 -10.56 5.48
C PRO A 109 -13.28 -10.76 5.61
N ILE A 110 -12.52 -10.14 4.69
CA ILE A 110 -11.05 -10.12 4.67
C ILE A 110 -10.48 -8.77 5.11
N LEU A 111 -11.25 -7.68 4.92
CA LEU A 111 -10.91 -6.33 5.37
C LEU A 111 -12.18 -5.59 5.80
N SER A 112 -12.07 -4.71 6.79
CA SER A 112 -13.08 -3.70 7.13
C SER A 112 -12.41 -2.33 7.20
N LEU A 113 -12.92 -1.36 6.45
CA LEU A 113 -12.33 -0.03 6.27
C LEU A 113 -13.41 1.05 6.44
N ILE A 114 -13.05 2.15 7.10
CA ILE A 114 -13.86 3.38 7.16
C ILE A 114 -13.05 4.49 6.51
N ALA A 115 -13.69 5.24 5.61
CA ALA A 115 -13.11 6.37 4.91
C ALA A 115 -13.94 7.63 5.12
N SER A 116 -13.26 8.78 5.20
CA SER A 116 -13.88 10.10 5.30
C SER A 116 -13.53 10.93 4.06
N PHE A 117 -14.52 11.70 3.63
CA PHE A 117 -14.50 12.54 2.43
C PHE A 117 -14.89 13.95 2.81
N GLN A 118 -14.33 14.93 2.11
CA GLN A 118 -14.61 16.35 2.33
C GLN A 118 -14.79 17.06 0.99
N THR A 119 -15.66 18.05 0.93
CA THR A 119 -15.65 19.05 -0.14
C THR A 119 -14.41 19.94 0.02
N GLU A 120 -13.83 20.39 -1.09
CA GLU A 120 -12.68 21.30 -1.04
C GLU A 120 -13.03 22.55 -0.22
N ASP A 121 -12.11 22.97 0.64
CA ASP A 121 -12.30 24.09 1.57
C ASP A 121 -10.96 24.80 1.79
N ASP A 122 -11.00 26.10 1.92
CA ASP A 122 -9.86 26.93 2.27
C ASP A 122 -9.61 26.89 3.79
N GLY A 123 -8.35 26.93 4.22
CA GLY A 123 -8.05 26.85 5.65
C GLY A 123 -6.59 27.10 6.01
N LEU A 124 -6.22 26.70 7.23
CA LEU A 124 -4.83 26.74 7.67
C LEU A 124 -3.98 25.77 6.86
N ASP A 125 -2.80 26.21 6.45
CA ASP A 125 -1.85 25.39 5.70
C ASP A 125 -0.49 25.36 6.38
N HIS A 126 0.00 24.16 6.66
CA HIS A 126 1.36 23.87 7.10
C HIS A 126 1.71 22.41 6.82
N GLN A 127 2.98 22.10 6.79
CA GLN A 127 3.49 20.73 6.69
C GLN A 127 4.84 20.60 7.40
N ILE A 128 5.25 19.37 7.70
CA ILE A 128 6.63 19.08 8.08
C ILE A 128 7.48 18.97 6.81
N ASP A 129 8.68 19.52 6.84
CA ASP A 129 9.59 19.53 5.70
C ASP A 129 10.06 18.10 5.34
N MET A 130 10.28 17.87 4.06
CA MET A 130 10.95 16.69 3.57
C MET A 130 12.39 16.64 4.09
N PRO A 131 12.91 15.49 4.57
CA PRO A 131 14.30 15.38 5.02
C PRO A 131 15.30 15.83 3.95
N ALA A 132 16.29 16.63 4.37
CA ALA A 132 17.33 17.12 3.49
C ALA A 132 18.41 16.05 3.24
N GLY A 133 19.17 16.19 2.15
CA GLY A 133 20.33 15.33 1.84
C GLY A 133 19.96 13.94 1.30
N ILE A 134 18.73 13.71 0.93
CA ILE A 134 18.31 12.46 0.28
C ILE A 134 18.80 12.46 -1.17
N PRO A 135 19.55 11.42 -1.63
CA PRO A 135 19.94 11.29 -3.03
C PRO A 135 18.73 11.27 -3.96
N GLN A 136 18.90 11.79 -5.18
CA GLN A 136 17.83 11.77 -6.17
C GLN A 136 17.59 10.34 -6.68
N PRO A 137 16.37 10.01 -7.13
CA PRO A 137 16.07 8.64 -7.54
C PRO A 137 16.93 8.13 -8.70
N GLU A 138 17.40 9.02 -9.58
CA GLU A 138 18.30 8.67 -10.69
C GLU A 138 19.71 8.23 -10.23
N GLU A 139 20.09 8.59 -9.01
CA GLU A 139 21.39 8.22 -8.40
C GLU A 139 21.33 6.87 -7.66
N ILE A 140 20.12 6.28 -7.54
CA ILE A 140 19.88 5.07 -6.75
C ILE A 140 19.47 3.93 -7.69
N PRO A 141 20.11 2.75 -7.62
CA PRO A 141 19.68 1.59 -8.40
C PRO A 141 18.24 1.19 -8.08
N SER A 142 17.49 0.84 -9.12
CA SER A 142 16.14 0.28 -8.99
C SER A 142 16.16 -1.09 -8.32
N THR A 143 15.00 -1.53 -7.83
CA THR A 143 14.83 -2.91 -7.32
C THR A 143 15.20 -3.95 -8.40
N ALA A 144 14.85 -3.70 -9.66
CA ALA A 144 15.18 -4.60 -10.77
C ALA A 144 16.70 -4.76 -10.95
N GLU A 145 17.46 -3.64 -10.96
CA GLU A 145 18.91 -3.66 -11.07
C GLU A 145 19.58 -4.35 -9.86
N ARG A 146 19.07 -4.13 -8.65
CA ARG A 146 19.64 -4.76 -7.43
C ARG A 146 19.38 -6.27 -7.34
N LEU A 147 18.30 -6.75 -7.97
CA LEU A 147 17.92 -8.17 -7.97
C LEU A 147 18.31 -8.89 -9.26
N GLU A 148 19.03 -8.22 -10.17
CA GLU A 148 19.54 -8.82 -11.41
C GLU A 148 20.41 -10.05 -11.12
N GLY A 149 20.18 -11.13 -11.85
CA GLY A 149 20.93 -12.39 -11.69
C GLY A 149 20.52 -13.26 -10.50
N ILE A 150 19.56 -12.83 -9.67
CA ILE A 150 19.08 -13.63 -8.53
C ILE A 150 17.96 -14.56 -9.02
N ASP A 151 18.27 -15.87 -9.09
CA ASP A 151 17.27 -16.88 -9.48
C ASP A 151 16.40 -17.31 -8.30
N HIS A 152 15.44 -16.45 -7.95
CA HIS A 152 14.44 -16.72 -6.92
C HIS A 152 13.08 -16.18 -7.36
N PRO A 153 11.97 -16.95 -7.24
CA PRO A 153 10.65 -16.52 -7.73
C PRO A 153 10.16 -15.20 -7.12
N VAL A 154 10.42 -14.98 -5.84
CA VAL A 154 10.02 -13.75 -5.14
C VAL A 154 10.88 -12.56 -5.58
N ALA A 155 12.19 -12.75 -5.80
CA ALA A 155 13.07 -11.70 -6.33
C ALA A 155 12.63 -11.29 -7.74
N ARG A 156 12.29 -12.26 -8.59
CA ARG A 156 11.75 -12.01 -9.93
C ARG A 156 10.44 -11.21 -9.88
N PHE A 157 9.52 -11.59 -8.98
CA PHE A 157 8.28 -10.83 -8.77
C PHE A 157 8.55 -9.39 -8.35
N TRP A 158 9.44 -9.16 -7.38
CA TRP A 158 9.79 -7.81 -6.94
C TRP A 158 10.44 -6.97 -8.04
N ALA A 159 11.23 -7.58 -8.89
CA ALA A 159 11.95 -6.90 -9.96
C ALA A 159 11.06 -6.54 -11.16
N THR A 160 10.05 -7.37 -11.51
CA THR A 160 9.39 -7.28 -12.81
C THR A 160 7.86 -7.20 -12.78
N GLU A 161 7.22 -7.57 -11.67
CA GLU A 161 5.76 -7.69 -11.60
C GLU A 161 5.09 -6.57 -10.79
N ARG A 162 5.88 -5.77 -10.04
CA ARG A 162 5.34 -4.61 -9.32
C ARG A 162 5.04 -3.47 -10.28
N PRO A 163 3.89 -2.78 -10.16
CA PRO A 163 3.55 -1.64 -11.01
C PRO A 163 4.27 -0.34 -10.64
N PHE A 164 5.21 -0.38 -9.68
CA PHE A 164 5.99 0.77 -9.23
C PHE A 164 7.49 0.49 -9.31
N ASP A 165 8.26 1.44 -9.83
CA ASP A 165 9.70 1.52 -9.62
C ASP A 165 9.97 1.92 -8.17
N MET A 166 10.73 1.09 -7.47
CA MET A 166 11.05 1.25 -6.05
C MET A 166 12.57 1.36 -5.90
N ARG A 167 13.05 2.46 -5.29
CA ARG A 167 14.47 2.72 -5.09
C ARG A 167 14.74 3.05 -3.63
N HIS A 168 15.30 2.11 -2.90
CA HIS A 168 15.66 2.30 -1.50
C HIS A 168 16.89 3.20 -1.39
N VAL A 169 16.78 4.28 -0.63
CA VAL A 169 17.90 5.20 -0.34
C VAL A 169 19.00 4.45 0.41
N ASP A 170 18.62 3.68 1.41
CA ASP A 170 19.48 2.70 2.04
C ASP A 170 19.48 1.38 1.22
N SER A 171 20.30 0.39 1.63
CA SER A 171 20.22 -0.93 1.00
C SER A 171 18.85 -1.56 1.25
N PRO A 172 18.21 -2.19 0.23
CA PRO A 172 16.95 -2.89 0.45
C PRO A 172 17.18 -4.12 1.35
N ILE A 173 16.13 -4.49 2.09
CA ILE A 173 16.17 -5.62 3.01
C ILE A 173 15.65 -6.92 2.38
N TYR A 174 15.74 -7.07 1.07
CA TYR A 174 15.20 -8.25 0.38
C TYR A 174 15.90 -9.54 0.80
N LEU A 175 17.22 -9.55 0.75
CA LEU A 175 18.06 -10.73 0.98
C LEU A 175 18.87 -10.64 2.28
N ALA A 176 19.29 -9.45 2.67
CA ALA A 176 20.04 -9.18 3.88
C ALA A 176 19.77 -7.74 4.35
N VAL A 177 20.03 -7.46 5.60
CA VAL A 177 20.07 -6.10 6.13
C VAL A 177 21.52 -5.68 6.22
N GLU A 178 21.89 -4.68 5.44
CA GLU A 178 23.23 -4.09 5.46
C GLU A 178 23.28 -2.86 6.37
N GLY A 179 24.45 -2.57 6.93
CA GLY A 179 24.69 -1.40 7.77
C GLY A 179 24.16 -1.55 9.20
N GLN A 180 23.90 -0.42 9.84
CA GLN A 180 23.44 -0.39 11.24
C GLN A 180 21.93 -0.75 11.31
N PRO A 181 21.52 -1.52 12.35
CA PRO A 181 20.11 -1.83 12.56
C PRO A 181 19.36 -0.59 13.07
N VAL A 182 18.78 0.16 12.11
CA VAL A 182 18.02 1.39 12.38
C VAL A 182 16.53 1.17 12.08
N GLY A 183 15.66 1.84 12.81
CA GLY A 183 14.22 1.76 12.66
C GLY A 183 13.64 2.80 11.68
N HIS A 184 14.39 3.20 10.67
CA HIS A 184 13.94 4.15 9.65
C HIS A 184 14.52 3.81 8.28
N GLN A 185 13.85 4.26 7.24
CA GLN A 185 14.32 4.22 5.86
C GLN A 185 13.60 5.26 4.99
N ALA A 186 14.10 5.46 3.78
CA ALA A 186 13.43 6.22 2.75
C ALA A 186 13.44 5.44 1.44
N VAL A 187 12.34 5.50 0.70
CA VAL A 187 12.17 4.80 -0.57
C VAL A 187 11.55 5.74 -1.59
N TRP A 188 12.23 5.97 -2.70
CA TRP A 188 11.63 6.61 -3.85
C TRP A 188 10.71 5.62 -4.57
N MET A 189 9.53 6.06 -4.96
CA MET A 189 8.57 5.25 -5.70
C MET A 189 7.87 6.05 -6.78
N LYS A 190 7.61 5.39 -7.92
CA LYS A 190 6.91 5.95 -9.07
C LYS A 190 6.23 4.83 -9.85
N ALA A 191 5.00 5.04 -10.32
CA ALA A 191 4.33 4.07 -11.18
C ALA A 191 5.07 3.88 -12.52
N LEU A 192 5.05 2.65 -13.04
CA LEU A 192 5.71 2.25 -14.29
C LEU A 192 4.87 2.64 -15.53
N GLY A 193 4.70 3.92 -15.76
CA GLY A 193 3.98 4.49 -16.89
C GLY A 193 2.99 5.57 -16.46
N THR A 194 2.37 6.23 -17.44
CA THR A 194 1.43 7.33 -17.20
C THR A 194 0.05 6.80 -16.85
N LEU A 195 -0.53 7.31 -15.77
CA LEU A 195 -1.92 7.04 -15.39
C LEU A 195 -2.86 8.07 -16.06
N PRO A 196 -4.14 7.69 -16.28
CA PRO A 196 -5.18 8.65 -16.64
C PRO A 196 -5.26 9.83 -15.67
N ASP A 197 -5.70 11.01 -16.16
CA ASP A 197 -5.90 12.22 -15.36
C ASP A 197 -7.16 12.12 -14.48
N ASP A 198 -7.21 11.14 -13.63
CA ASP A 198 -8.25 10.93 -12.62
C ASP A 198 -7.63 11.05 -11.22
N PRO A 199 -7.91 12.10 -10.47
CA PRO A 199 -7.36 12.29 -9.13
C PRO A 199 -7.72 11.15 -8.16
N ASN A 200 -8.87 10.51 -8.31
CA ASN A 200 -9.29 9.40 -7.46
C ASN A 200 -8.49 8.14 -7.76
N LEU A 201 -8.17 7.91 -9.04
CA LEU A 201 -7.29 6.82 -9.45
C LEU A 201 -5.89 6.98 -8.85
N HIS A 202 -5.32 8.21 -8.88
CA HIS A 202 -4.02 8.49 -8.26
C HIS A 202 -4.06 8.27 -6.74
N ARG A 203 -5.13 8.68 -6.04
CA ARG A 203 -5.30 8.43 -4.59
C ARG A 203 -5.40 6.95 -4.25
N ALA A 204 -6.16 6.19 -5.03
CA ALA A 204 -6.26 4.74 -4.87
C ALA A 204 -4.93 4.03 -5.14
N ALA A 205 -4.23 4.42 -6.21
CA ALA A 205 -2.91 3.87 -6.54
C ALA A 205 -1.85 4.23 -5.47
N LEU A 206 -1.97 5.40 -4.83
CA LEU A 206 -1.12 5.77 -3.70
C LEU A 206 -1.40 4.87 -2.47
N ALA A 207 -2.68 4.58 -2.18
CA ALA A 207 -3.04 3.64 -1.13
C ALA A 207 -2.50 2.23 -1.42
N TYR A 208 -2.53 1.80 -2.68
CA TYR A 208 -1.92 0.54 -3.10
C TYR A 208 -0.41 0.52 -2.81
N ALA A 209 0.31 1.57 -3.20
CA ALA A 209 1.77 1.66 -3.06
C ALA A 209 2.22 1.80 -1.60
N SER A 210 1.41 2.43 -0.75
CA SER A 210 1.75 2.72 0.65
C SER A 210 1.96 1.47 1.51
N ASP A 211 1.43 0.32 1.10
CA ASP A 211 1.57 -0.96 1.83
C ASP A 211 2.86 -1.74 1.47
N TYR A 212 3.60 -1.36 0.41
CA TYR A 212 4.74 -2.18 -0.05
C TYR A 212 5.88 -2.30 0.96
N THR A 213 6.28 -1.19 1.59
CA THR A 213 7.51 -1.12 2.38
C THR A 213 7.30 -0.64 3.81
N ILE A 214 6.06 -0.34 4.19
CA ILE A 214 5.76 0.31 5.48
C ILE A 214 6.21 -0.51 6.70
N LEU A 215 6.27 -1.83 6.63
CA LEU A 215 6.75 -2.69 7.72
C LEU A 215 8.28 -2.88 7.72
N GLU A 216 8.98 -2.47 6.68
CA GLU A 216 10.43 -2.67 6.56
C GLU A 216 11.27 -1.98 7.64
N PRO A 217 10.92 -0.79 8.18
CA PRO A 217 11.64 -0.21 9.31
C PRO A 217 11.72 -1.11 10.54
N ILE A 218 10.66 -1.91 10.79
CA ILE A 218 10.64 -2.89 11.89
C ILE A 218 11.70 -3.96 11.61
N TYR A 219 11.71 -4.52 10.38
CA TYR A 219 12.64 -5.58 10.02
C TYR A 219 14.07 -5.09 10.03
N ARG A 220 14.32 -3.91 9.46
CA ARG A 220 15.64 -3.26 9.45
C ARG A 220 16.18 -3.07 10.86
N ARG A 221 15.36 -2.59 11.81
CA ARG A 221 15.73 -2.39 13.20
C ARG A 221 16.21 -3.67 13.88
N HIS A 222 15.73 -4.83 13.44
CA HIS A 222 16.05 -6.13 14.04
C HIS A 222 16.96 -7.00 13.15
N GLY A 223 17.53 -6.46 12.07
CA GLY A 223 18.40 -7.21 11.17
C GLY A 223 17.68 -8.33 10.41
N ILE A 224 16.36 -8.22 10.20
CA ILE A 224 15.52 -9.22 9.55
C ILE A 224 15.38 -8.86 8.06
N ALA A 225 15.68 -9.80 7.17
CA ALA A 225 15.41 -9.70 5.74
C ALA A 225 14.08 -10.39 5.38
N TRP A 226 13.50 -10.02 4.23
CA TRP A 226 12.27 -10.66 3.75
C TRP A 226 12.41 -12.18 3.54
N VAL A 227 13.62 -12.64 3.20
CA VAL A 227 13.93 -14.08 3.01
C VAL A 227 14.36 -14.78 4.29
N THR A 228 14.31 -14.12 5.45
CA THR A 228 14.68 -14.75 6.74
C THR A 228 13.84 -16.02 6.97
N PRO A 229 14.48 -17.19 7.12
CA PRO A 229 13.76 -18.45 7.30
C PRO A 229 12.82 -18.42 8.49
N GLY A 230 11.58 -18.86 8.29
CA GLY A 230 10.57 -18.92 9.34
C GLY A 230 9.95 -17.58 9.74
N LEU A 231 10.30 -16.49 9.09
CA LEU A 231 9.64 -15.18 9.28
C LEU A 231 8.14 -15.33 8.96
N LYS A 232 7.31 -14.96 9.92
CA LYS A 232 5.85 -14.85 9.76
C LYS A 232 5.45 -13.41 9.94
N THR A 233 4.87 -12.83 8.90
CA THR A 233 4.44 -11.43 8.89
C THR A 233 3.04 -11.30 8.31
N ALA A 234 2.30 -10.32 8.81
CA ALA A 234 1.00 -9.92 8.28
C ALA A 234 0.71 -8.49 8.73
N SER A 235 0.18 -7.67 7.84
CA SER A 235 -0.43 -6.39 8.20
C SER A 235 -1.65 -6.64 9.08
N LEU A 236 -1.82 -5.86 10.14
CA LEU A 236 -2.97 -5.94 11.05
C LEU A 236 -3.99 -4.84 10.78
N ASP A 237 -3.51 -3.63 10.55
CA ASP A 237 -4.30 -2.46 10.18
C ASP A 237 -3.57 -1.62 9.13
N HIS A 238 -4.22 -0.59 8.64
CA HIS A 238 -3.61 0.46 7.83
C HIS A 238 -4.45 1.73 7.96
N ALA A 239 -3.79 2.82 8.30
CA ALA A 239 -4.38 4.15 8.33
C ALA A 239 -3.62 5.07 7.38
N MET A 240 -4.36 5.89 6.63
CA MET A 240 -3.78 6.84 5.68
C MET A 240 -4.56 8.14 5.68
N TRP A 241 -3.84 9.27 5.60
CA TRP A 241 -4.38 10.62 5.43
C TRP A 241 -3.77 11.22 4.17
N TRP A 242 -4.61 11.65 3.23
CA TRP A 242 -4.20 12.43 2.07
C TRP A 242 -4.26 13.91 2.41
N HIS A 243 -3.15 14.61 2.29
CA HIS A 243 -3.04 16.02 2.63
C HIS A 243 -3.15 16.89 1.39
N ARG A 244 -2.44 16.52 0.33
CA ARG A 244 -2.42 17.26 -0.94
C ARG A 244 -2.45 16.28 -2.10
N PHE A 245 -2.91 16.75 -3.24
CA PHE A 245 -2.89 15.95 -4.46
C PHE A 245 -1.45 15.76 -4.95
N GLY A 246 -1.15 14.56 -5.45
CA GLY A 246 0.09 14.21 -6.15
C GLY A 246 -0.16 13.10 -7.14
N ARG A 247 0.59 13.13 -8.24
CA ARG A 247 0.55 12.08 -9.26
C ARG A 247 1.47 10.94 -8.85
N VAL A 248 0.96 9.71 -8.89
CA VAL A 248 1.77 8.52 -8.56
C VAL A 248 2.70 8.09 -9.69
N ASP A 249 2.53 8.64 -10.90
CA ASP A 249 3.42 8.48 -12.05
C ASP A 249 4.54 9.53 -12.11
N GLU A 250 4.67 10.32 -11.04
CA GLU A 250 5.83 11.16 -10.74
C GLU A 250 6.58 10.59 -9.52
N TRP A 251 7.86 10.98 -9.35
CA TRP A 251 8.64 10.50 -8.22
C TRP A 251 8.10 11.02 -6.89
N MET A 252 7.91 10.10 -5.95
CA MET A 252 7.50 10.36 -4.57
C MET A 252 8.50 9.74 -3.61
N LEU A 253 8.86 10.47 -2.56
CA LEU A 253 9.70 9.97 -1.48
C LEU A 253 8.84 9.48 -0.32
N TYR A 254 8.96 8.19 0.02
CA TYR A 254 8.30 7.59 1.18
C TYR A 254 9.29 7.45 2.33
N VAL A 255 9.22 8.35 3.30
CA VAL A 255 10.03 8.34 4.53
C VAL A 255 9.29 7.56 5.60
N GLN A 256 9.94 6.57 6.17
CA GLN A 256 9.32 5.59 7.07
C GLN A 256 10.14 5.42 8.35
N GLU A 257 9.47 5.22 9.48
CA GLU A 257 10.09 4.96 10.78
C GLU A 257 9.26 3.97 11.60
N SER A 258 9.92 3.20 12.46
CA SER A 258 9.25 2.33 13.42
C SER A 258 9.53 2.82 14.84
N PRO A 259 8.56 3.43 15.53
CA PRO A 259 8.72 3.90 16.88
C PRO A 259 8.67 2.76 17.92
N SER A 260 8.07 1.62 17.59
CA SER A 260 7.84 0.54 18.56
C SER A 260 7.70 -0.83 17.91
N GLY A 261 8.29 -1.85 18.56
CA GLY A 261 8.06 -3.26 18.29
C GLY A 261 7.98 -4.01 19.62
N HIS A 262 6.83 -4.66 19.91
CA HIS A 262 6.60 -5.40 21.14
C HIS A 262 5.51 -6.47 20.97
N GLY A 263 5.61 -7.56 21.71
CA GLY A 263 4.57 -8.61 21.76
C GLY A 263 4.28 -9.28 20.39
N GLY A 264 5.31 -9.40 19.54
CA GLY A 264 5.17 -9.99 18.19
C GLY A 264 4.49 -9.07 17.18
N ARG A 265 4.42 -7.77 17.46
CA ARG A 265 3.91 -6.71 16.59
C ARG A 265 4.89 -5.54 16.53
N GLY A 266 4.80 -4.77 15.47
CA GLY A 266 5.51 -3.50 15.32
C GLY A 266 4.63 -2.46 14.66
N LEU A 267 4.75 -1.21 15.09
CA LEU A 267 4.13 -0.05 14.47
C LEU A 267 5.14 0.63 13.55
N SER A 268 4.70 1.00 12.38
CA SER A 268 5.45 1.90 11.48
C SER A 268 4.62 3.12 11.11
N LEU A 269 5.30 4.24 10.97
CA LEU A 269 4.76 5.51 10.52
C LEU A 269 5.45 5.90 9.21
N GLY A 270 4.71 6.55 8.32
CA GLY A 270 5.26 6.98 7.05
C GLY A 270 4.75 8.34 6.60
N ARG A 271 5.57 9.05 5.85
CA ARG A 271 5.23 10.32 5.19
C ARG A 271 5.64 10.24 3.73
N ILE A 272 4.73 10.56 2.84
CA ILE A 272 4.94 10.51 1.40
C ILE A 272 5.00 11.94 0.89
N TYR A 273 6.11 12.29 0.26
CA TYR A 273 6.35 13.61 -0.32
C TYR A 273 6.42 13.53 -1.84
N SER A 274 6.00 14.58 -2.53
CA SER A 274 6.38 14.78 -3.94
C SER A 274 7.90 15.01 -4.04
N ARG A 275 8.44 14.93 -5.23
CA ARG A 275 9.87 15.23 -5.47
C ARG A 275 10.26 16.63 -5.01
N ASP A 276 9.34 17.58 -5.08
CA ASP A 276 9.55 18.99 -4.69
C ASP A 276 9.34 19.23 -3.19
N GLY A 277 9.09 18.18 -2.40
CA GLY A 277 8.97 18.26 -0.95
C GLY A 277 7.57 18.59 -0.44
N VAL A 278 6.53 18.52 -1.27
CA VAL A 278 5.13 18.67 -0.82
C VAL A 278 4.67 17.40 -0.13
N LEU A 279 4.19 17.50 1.11
CA LEU A 279 3.65 16.38 1.86
C LEU A 279 2.28 15.97 1.26
N LEU A 280 2.28 14.82 0.59
CA LEU A 280 1.10 14.26 -0.08
C LEU A 280 0.24 13.45 0.88
N ALA A 281 0.87 12.58 1.69
CA ALA A 281 0.15 11.70 2.60
C ALA A 281 0.96 11.32 3.83
N SER A 282 0.23 10.95 4.90
CA SER A 282 0.76 10.27 6.09
C SER A 282 0.15 8.88 6.20
N VAL A 283 0.92 7.92 6.71
CA VAL A 283 0.55 6.51 6.83
C VAL A 283 0.93 5.99 8.21
N ALA A 284 0.11 5.12 8.78
CA ALA A 284 0.44 4.34 9.96
C ALA A 284 -0.03 2.89 9.77
N GLN A 285 0.81 1.91 10.16
CA GLN A 285 0.47 0.50 10.05
C GLN A 285 1.09 -0.30 11.19
N GLU A 286 0.28 -1.08 11.88
CA GLU A 286 0.77 -2.14 12.75
C GLU A 286 0.85 -3.45 11.98
N GLY A 287 1.94 -4.19 12.15
CA GLY A 287 2.12 -5.52 11.56
C GLY A 287 2.49 -6.57 12.60
N MET A 288 2.01 -7.77 12.42
CA MET A 288 2.52 -8.95 13.11
C MET A 288 3.91 -9.28 12.53
N VAL A 289 4.90 -9.41 13.40
CA VAL A 289 6.26 -9.84 13.04
C VAL A 289 6.70 -10.91 14.03
N ARG A 290 6.83 -12.14 13.55
CA ARG A 290 7.29 -13.27 14.35
C ARG A 290 8.48 -13.92 13.67
N VAL A 291 9.60 -13.92 14.35
CA VAL A 291 10.81 -14.69 13.98
C VAL A 291 10.86 -15.95 14.80
N PRO A 292 11.31 -17.07 14.21
CA PRO A 292 11.58 -18.26 15.02
C PRO A 292 12.61 -17.91 16.11
N PRO A 293 12.55 -18.56 17.28
CA PRO A 293 13.61 -18.42 18.27
C PRO A 293 14.94 -18.70 17.60
N SER A 294 15.92 -17.79 17.75
CA SER A 294 17.30 -18.10 17.39
C SER A 294 17.69 -19.36 18.15
N GLU A 295 18.10 -20.41 17.45
CA GLU A 295 18.79 -21.50 18.11
C GLU A 295 20.00 -20.87 18.79
N HIS A 296 19.94 -20.73 20.11
CA HIS A 296 21.10 -20.34 20.88
C HIS A 296 22.11 -21.47 20.70
N VAL A 297 23.12 -21.22 19.87
CA VAL A 297 24.34 -22.01 19.91
C VAL A 297 24.90 -21.80 21.31
N SER A 298 24.65 -22.77 22.17
CA SER A 298 25.22 -22.92 23.51
C SER A 298 26.73 -23.19 23.41
#